data_8ed8614db0be6ba5444068e852694f0f
#
_entry.id   8ed8614db0be6ba5444068e852694f0f
#
_cell.length_a   1.000
_cell.length_b   1.000
_cell.length_c   1.000
_cell.angle_alpha   90.00
_cell.angle_beta   90.00
_cell.angle_gamma   90.00
#
_symmetry.space_group_name_H-M   'P 1'
#
loop_
_entity.id
_entity.type
_entity.pdbx_description
1 polymer ?
#
loop_
_entity_poly.entity_id
_entity_poly.type
_entity_poly.pdbx_seq_one_letter_code
_entity_poly.pdbx_strand_id
1 'polypeptide(L)'
;MIKAIIFDLDMCIFDTRTLGEGILDSVLAPLHASSMPEKIKSEIDRVLWTTSLEDIIPLFGIPEDVAGLMRAAHSKLVVPQTIRTFGDEDCIRHLPTYRALVTSGYRSWQEQKIKQLGVANLFDAVIIDVIDDAKTRKGKKRIFEDLMTQHTWRPGEVLVVGDNPHSELKAGKELGMVTVQTLRPTIRRVEGFDHYVHSLIELLPLVGEKPL
;
A
#
# COMPACT_ATOMS: atom_id res chain seq x y z
N MET A 1 1.70 21.84 13.75
CA MET A 1 0.37 21.18 13.83
C MET A 1 0.20 20.38 12.55
N ILE A 2 -0.20 19.14 12.65
CA ILE A 2 -0.49 18.26 11.47
C ILE A 2 -1.77 18.75 10.78
N LYS A 3 -1.69 18.93 9.48
CA LYS A 3 -2.81 19.38 8.62
C LYS A 3 -3.37 18.26 7.75
N ALA A 4 -2.55 17.25 7.45
CA ALA A 4 -2.94 16.14 6.62
C ALA A 4 -2.32 14.82 7.09
N ILE A 5 -3.04 13.73 6.83
CA ILE A 5 -2.54 12.37 6.99
C ILE A 5 -2.71 11.64 5.65
N ILE A 6 -1.64 11.03 5.19
CA ILE A 6 -1.64 10.16 4.01
C ILE A 6 -1.51 8.72 4.49
N PHE A 7 -2.50 7.90 4.17
CA PHE A 7 -2.57 6.50 4.55
C PHE A 7 -2.21 5.60 3.37
N ASP A 8 -1.49 4.53 3.63
CA ASP A 8 -1.46 3.37 2.74
C ASP A 8 -2.68 2.48 2.99
N LEU A 9 -2.94 1.54 2.07
CA LEU A 9 -4.05 0.59 2.17
C LEU A 9 -3.61 -0.75 2.73
N ASP A 10 -2.73 -1.44 2.00
CA ASP A 10 -2.33 -2.82 2.27
C ASP A 10 -1.50 -2.88 3.57
N MET A 11 -1.82 -3.81 4.47
CA MET A 11 -1.19 -3.95 5.81
C MET A 11 -1.17 -2.67 6.67
N CYS A 12 -1.86 -1.62 6.24
CA CYS A 12 -2.11 -0.41 7.04
C CYS A 12 -3.56 -0.40 7.54
N ILE A 13 -4.52 -0.33 6.63
CA ILE A 13 -5.97 -0.35 6.88
C ILE A 13 -6.54 -1.73 6.59
N PHE A 14 -6.13 -2.32 5.48
CA PHE A 14 -6.57 -3.60 4.98
C PHE A 14 -5.66 -4.74 5.46
N ASP A 15 -6.27 -5.76 6.07
CA ASP A 15 -5.59 -7.00 6.43
C ASP A 15 -5.46 -7.90 5.18
N THR A 16 -4.32 -7.83 4.50
CA THR A 16 -4.07 -8.59 3.26
C THR A 16 -4.13 -10.11 3.47
N ARG A 17 -3.97 -10.61 4.71
CA ARG A 17 -4.11 -12.03 5.02
C ARG A 17 -5.52 -12.55 4.75
N THR A 18 -6.52 -11.66 4.75
CA THR A 18 -7.92 -12.00 4.46
C THR A 18 -8.21 -12.21 2.96
N LEU A 19 -7.24 -11.96 2.08
CA LEU A 19 -7.32 -12.37 0.68
C LEU A 19 -7.42 -13.90 0.52
N GLY A 20 -6.90 -14.64 1.50
CA GLY A 20 -6.88 -16.09 1.49
C GLY A 20 -5.68 -16.69 0.76
N GLU A 21 -5.41 -17.94 1.09
CA GLU A 21 -4.37 -18.73 0.42
C GLU A 21 -4.74 -18.96 -1.04
N GLY A 22 -3.73 -19.07 -1.92
CA GLY A 22 -3.92 -19.40 -3.33
C GLY A 22 -4.44 -18.27 -4.23
N ILE A 23 -4.72 -17.08 -3.70
CA ILE A 23 -5.23 -15.95 -4.52
C ILE A 23 -4.30 -15.60 -5.68
N LEU A 24 -2.99 -15.80 -5.50
CA LEU A 24 -1.97 -15.52 -6.51
C LEU A 24 -1.56 -16.75 -7.34
N ASP A 25 -2.13 -17.94 -7.09
CA ASP A 25 -1.73 -19.18 -7.77
C ASP A 25 -1.84 -19.08 -9.29
N SER A 26 -2.92 -18.46 -9.78
CA SER A 26 -3.10 -18.26 -11.22
C SER A 26 -2.07 -17.29 -11.82
N VAL A 27 -1.57 -16.34 -11.04
CA VAL A 27 -0.51 -15.39 -11.45
C VAL A 27 0.85 -16.10 -11.47
N LEU A 28 1.10 -16.99 -10.52
CA LEU A 28 2.35 -17.73 -10.37
C LEU A 28 2.44 -18.95 -11.29
N ALA A 29 1.32 -19.49 -11.76
CA ALA A 29 1.30 -20.69 -12.61
C ALA A 29 2.19 -20.60 -13.86
N PRO A 30 2.22 -19.49 -14.65
CA PRO A 30 3.12 -19.35 -15.78
C PRO A 30 4.61 -19.36 -15.36
N LEU A 31 4.94 -18.76 -14.22
CA LEU A 31 6.29 -18.75 -13.67
C LEU A 31 6.72 -20.17 -13.29
N HIS A 32 5.87 -20.91 -12.59
CA HIS A 32 6.15 -22.28 -12.17
C HIS A 32 6.30 -23.23 -13.37
N ALA A 33 5.57 -23.01 -14.45
CA ALA A 33 5.70 -23.76 -15.69
C ALA A 33 6.94 -23.40 -16.53
N SER A 34 7.60 -22.28 -16.21
CA SER A 34 8.78 -21.81 -16.96
C SER A 34 10.04 -22.60 -16.66
N SER A 35 11.09 -22.41 -17.48
CA SER A 35 12.43 -22.99 -17.26
C SER A 35 13.28 -22.22 -16.24
N MET A 36 12.73 -21.22 -15.55
CA MET A 36 13.46 -20.48 -14.52
C MET A 36 13.90 -21.38 -13.35
N PRO A 37 15.06 -21.12 -12.75
CA PRO A 37 15.55 -21.91 -11.62
C PRO A 37 14.56 -21.93 -10.44
N GLU A 38 14.35 -23.11 -9.83
CA GLU A 38 13.41 -23.29 -8.70
C GLU A 38 13.70 -22.35 -7.50
N LYS A 39 14.99 -22.06 -7.25
CA LYS A 39 15.39 -21.10 -6.21
C LYS A 39 14.82 -19.69 -6.48
N ILE A 40 14.84 -19.27 -7.74
CA ILE A 40 14.31 -17.96 -8.13
C ILE A 40 12.78 -17.97 -8.06
N LYS A 41 12.11 -19.03 -8.52
CA LYS A 41 10.65 -19.18 -8.41
C LYS A 41 10.20 -19.07 -6.95
N SER A 42 10.84 -19.83 -6.05
CA SER A 42 10.54 -19.79 -4.61
C SER A 42 10.77 -18.41 -3.97
N GLU A 43 11.75 -17.67 -4.44
CA GLU A 43 11.99 -16.30 -3.97
C GLU A 43 10.89 -15.35 -4.47
N ILE A 44 10.47 -15.48 -5.71
CA ILE A 44 9.37 -14.69 -6.28
C ILE A 44 8.06 -14.99 -5.56
N ASP A 45 7.73 -16.26 -5.27
CA ASP A 45 6.55 -16.64 -4.49
C ASP A 45 6.50 -15.89 -3.15
N ARG A 46 7.66 -15.76 -2.51
CA ARG A 46 7.77 -15.10 -1.21
C ARG A 46 7.60 -13.57 -1.30
N VAL A 47 8.19 -12.93 -2.32
CA VAL A 47 8.22 -11.46 -2.41
C VAL A 47 7.02 -10.86 -3.11
N LEU A 48 6.25 -11.63 -3.90
CA LEU A 48 5.08 -11.13 -4.64
C LEU A 48 3.96 -10.61 -3.73
N TRP A 49 3.94 -11.00 -2.46
CA TRP A 49 3.01 -10.49 -1.46
C TRP A 49 3.30 -9.04 -1.00
N THR A 50 4.54 -8.58 -1.17
CA THR A 50 5.01 -7.29 -0.66
C THR A 50 5.61 -6.39 -1.74
N THR A 51 5.81 -6.95 -2.94
CA THR A 51 6.44 -6.26 -4.07
C THR A 51 5.55 -6.43 -5.30
N SER A 52 5.36 -5.35 -6.05
CA SER A 52 4.50 -5.41 -7.23
C SER A 52 5.05 -6.32 -8.33
N LEU A 53 4.18 -6.94 -9.11
CA LEU A 53 4.59 -7.77 -10.25
C LEU A 53 5.49 -6.99 -11.22
N GLU A 54 5.18 -5.71 -11.47
CA GLU A 54 5.95 -4.87 -12.39
C GLU A 54 7.36 -4.52 -11.88
N ASP A 55 7.58 -4.57 -10.57
CA ASP A 55 8.90 -4.39 -9.97
C ASP A 55 9.66 -5.74 -9.89
N ILE A 56 8.95 -6.85 -9.71
CA ILE A 56 9.53 -8.22 -9.67
C ILE A 56 10.06 -8.65 -11.04
N ILE A 57 9.34 -8.36 -12.12
CA ILE A 57 9.70 -8.77 -13.48
C ILE A 57 11.15 -8.35 -13.81
N PRO A 58 11.53 -7.08 -13.75
CA PRO A 58 12.91 -6.68 -14.04
C PRO A 58 13.92 -7.12 -12.96
N LEU A 59 13.49 -7.18 -11.70
CA LEU A 59 14.36 -7.56 -10.57
C LEU A 59 14.90 -8.98 -10.69
N PHE A 60 14.07 -9.92 -11.14
CA PHE A 60 14.41 -11.34 -11.29
C PHE A 60 14.68 -11.75 -12.74
N GLY A 61 14.61 -10.83 -13.69
CA GLY A 61 14.81 -11.10 -15.10
C GLY A 61 13.80 -12.09 -15.68
N ILE A 62 12.53 -11.95 -15.28
CA ILE A 62 11.45 -12.83 -15.79
C ILE A 62 11.30 -12.61 -17.30
N PRO A 63 11.37 -13.67 -18.13
CA PRO A 63 11.19 -13.57 -19.58
C PRO A 63 9.84 -12.94 -19.95
N GLU A 64 9.80 -12.08 -20.97
CA GLU A 64 8.60 -11.29 -21.29
C GLU A 64 7.39 -12.15 -21.71
N ASP A 65 7.58 -13.31 -22.29
CA ASP A 65 6.52 -14.27 -22.58
C ASP A 65 5.87 -14.80 -21.28
N VAL A 66 6.66 -15.12 -20.26
CA VAL A 66 6.18 -15.51 -18.93
C VAL A 66 5.51 -14.31 -18.23
N ALA A 67 6.17 -13.15 -18.24
CA ALA A 67 5.67 -11.91 -17.64
C ALA A 67 4.31 -11.49 -18.23
N GLY A 68 4.15 -11.59 -19.54
CA GLY A 68 2.89 -11.32 -20.23
C GLY A 68 1.74 -12.22 -19.77
N LEU A 69 2.02 -13.52 -19.55
CA LEU A 69 1.02 -14.46 -19.01
C LEU A 69 0.69 -14.15 -17.55
N MET A 70 1.68 -13.80 -16.73
CA MET A 70 1.47 -13.39 -15.32
C MET A 70 0.61 -12.12 -15.24
N ARG A 71 0.89 -11.10 -16.06
CA ARG A 71 0.05 -9.87 -16.14
C ARG A 71 -1.38 -10.18 -16.57
N ALA A 72 -1.54 -11.04 -17.59
CA ALA A 72 -2.85 -11.46 -18.08
C ALA A 72 -3.66 -12.23 -17.02
N ALA A 73 -2.99 -13.03 -16.20
CA ALA A 73 -3.61 -13.72 -15.08
C ALA A 73 -3.98 -12.71 -13.97
N HIS A 74 -3.07 -11.79 -13.62
CA HIS A 74 -3.33 -10.77 -12.60
C HIS A 74 -4.52 -9.88 -12.94
N SER A 75 -4.67 -9.49 -14.23
CA SER A 75 -5.79 -8.65 -14.68
C SER A 75 -7.18 -9.31 -14.52
N LYS A 76 -7.21 -10.64 -14.35
CA LYS A 76 -8.44 -11.43 -14.14
C LYS A 76 -8.72 -11.73 -12.66
N LEU A 77 -7.84 -11.33 -11.75
CA LEU A 77 -8.07 -11.55 -10.33
C LEU A 77 -9.35 -10.84 -9.86
N VAL A 78 -10.09 -11.54 -9.03
CA VAL A 78 -11.28 -11.00 -8.36
C VAL A 78 -11.02 -10.99 -6.87
N VAL A 79 -11.21 -9.84 -6.24
CA VAL A 79 -11.04 -9.68 -4.80
C VAL A 79 -12.12 -10.45 -4.07
N PRO A 80 -11.78 -11.35 -3.13
CA PRO A 80 -12.75 -12.13 -2.36
C PRO A 80 -13.65 -11.22 -1.52
N GLN A 81 -14.93 -11.61 -1.36
CA GLN A 81 -15.87 -10.88 -0.50
C GLN A 81 -15.54 -10.98 1.00
N THR A 82 -14.63 -11.88 1.36
CA THR A 82 -14.21 -12.13 2.73
C THR A 82 -13.14 -11.17 3.25
N ILE A 83 -12.60 -10.28 2.39
CA ILE A 83 -11.57 -9.32 2.81
C ILE A 83 -12.09 -8.39 3.90
N ARG A 84 -11.20 -7.96 4.79
CA ARG A 84 -11.52 -7.09 5.94
C ARG A 84 -10.41 -6.10 6.22
N THR A 85 -10.81 -5.02 6.85
CA THR A 85 -9.90 -4.10 7.55
C THR A 85 -9.39 -4.73 8.85
N PHE A 86 -8.51 -4.03 9.54
CA PHE A 86 -8.10 -4.41 10.91
C PHE A 86 -9.15 -4.06 11.97
N GLY A 87 -10.26 -3.39 11.62
CA GLY A 87 -11.37 -3.07 12.50
C GLY A 87 -11.18 -1.79 13.33
N ASP A 88 -10.19 -0.99 13.00
CA ASP A 88 -9.90 0.29 13.68
C ASP A 88 -10.00 1.51 12.74
N GLU A 89 -10.43 1.30 11.50
CA GLU A 89 -10.51 2.34 10.46
C GLU A 89 -11.55 3.43 10.74
N ASP A 90 -12.58 3.14 11.53
CA ASP A 90 -13.60 4.15 11.85
C ASP A 90 -13.02 5.36 12.62
N CYS A 91 -11.89 5.19 13.32
CA CYS A 91 -11.21 6.31 13.99
C CYS A 91 -10.74 7.39 12.99
N ILE A 92 -10.54 7.04 11.71
CA ILE A 92 -10.13 7.97 10.65
C ILE A 92 -11.16 9.10 10.51
N ARG A 93 -12.45 8.83 10.72
CA ARG A 93 -13.52 9.86 10.65
C ARG A 93 -13.36 10.97 11.69
N HIS A 94 -12.71 10.67 12.81
CA HIS A 94 -12.53 11.57 13.95
C HIS A 94 -11.22 12.37 13.91
N LEU A 95 -10.38 12.14 12.88
CA LEU A 95 -9.14 12.89 12.70
C LEU A 95 -9.47 14.29 12.14
N PRO A 96 -9.07 15.39 12.81
CA PRO A 96 -9.41 16.77 12.40
C PRO A 96 -8.46 17.29 11.31
N THR A 97 -8.05 16.43 10.40
CA THR A 97 -7.05 16.69 9.37
C THR A 97 -7.60 16.28 8.00
N TYR A 98 -7.00 16.79 6.92
CA TYR A 98 -7.22 16.22 5.60
C TYR A 98 -6.71 14.78 5.56
N ARG A 99 -7.46 13.87 4.98
CA ARG A 99 -7.17 12.43 4.93
C ARG A 99 -7.09 11.97 3.49
N ALA A 100 -5.92 11.50 3.08
CA ALA A 100 -5.73 10.91 1.77
C ALA A 100 -5.40 9.42 1.89
N LEU A 101 -6.02 8.59 1.07
CA LEU A 101 -5.60 7.22 0.83
C LEU A 101 -4.72 7.22 -0.43
N VAL A 102 -3.48 6.74 -0.31
CA VAL A 102 -2.55 6.62 -1.45
C VAL A 102 -2.00 5.20 -1.47
N THR A 103 -2.44 4.41 -2.43
CA THR A 103 -2.03 3.01 -2.59
C THR A 103 -1.45 2.76 -3.98
N SER A 104 -0.49 1.85 -4.10
CA SER A 104 0.09 1.46 -5.40
C SER A 104 -0.38 0.07 -5.80
N GLY A 105 -0.67 -0.15 -7.09
CA GLY A 105 -1.07 -1.46 -7.59
C GLY A 105 -1.78 -1.39 -8.96
N TYR A 106 -2.21 -2.54 -9.43
CA TYR A 106 -3.06 -2.61 -10.60
C TYR A 106 -4.40 -1.91 -10.33
N ARG A 107 -4.82 -1.03 -11.23
CA ARG A 107 -6.01 -0.20 -11.04
C ARG A 107 -7.22 -1.03 -10.61
N SER A 108 -7.59 -2.03 -11.41
CA SER A 108 -8.80 -2.80 -11.15
C SER A 108 -8.74 -3.57 -9.82
N TRP A 109 -7.54 -4.01 -9.41
CA TRP A 109 -7.32 -4.73 -8.16
C TRP A 109 -7.49 -3.81 -6.94
N GLN A 110 -6.90 -2.62 -6.97
CA GLN A 110 -7.04 -1.65 -5.88
C GLN A 110 -8.46 -1.08 -5.79
N GLU A 111 -9.10 -0.78 -6.92
CA GLU A 111 -10.51 -0.35 -6.95
C GLU A 111 -11.45 -1.39 -6.35
N GLN A 112 -11.25 -2.68 -6.66
CA GLN A 112 -12.04 -3.76 -6.08
C GLN A 112 -11.85 -3.82 -4.56
N LYS A 113 -10.60 -3.76 -4.05
CA LYS A 113 -10.31 -3.76 -2.61
C LYS A 113 -10.99 -2.58 -1.90
N ILE A 114 -10.77 -1.37 -2.40
CA ILE A 114 -11.34 -0.14 -1.81
C ILE A 114 -12.87 -0.20 -1.77
N LYS A 115 -13.49 -0.67 -2.86
CA LYS A 115 -14.95 -0.84 -2.96
C LYS A 115 -15.46 -1.90 -1.99
N GLN A 116 -14.82 -3.07 -1.95
CA GLN A 116 -15.23 -4.19 -1.11
C GLN A 116 -15.10 -3.89 0.38
N LEU A 117 -14.04 -3.17 0.77
CA LEU A 117 -13.82 -2.73 2.15
C LEU A 117 -14.73 -1.55 2.56
N GLY A 118 -15.32 -0.83 1.59
CA GLY A 118 -16.20 0.31 1.87
C GLY A 118 -15.51 1.52 2.48
N VAL A 119 -14.17 1.60 2.37
CA VAL A 119 -13.37 2.60 3.10
C VAL A 119 -13.24 3.95 2.38
N ALA A 120 -13.65 4.06 1.12
CA ALA A 120 -13.45 5.28 0.33
C ALA A 120 -14.00 6.55 1.00
N ASN A 121 -15.14 6.44 1.69
CA ASN A 121 -15.81 7.54 2.36
C ASN A 121 -15.14 8.02 3.67
N LEU A 122 -14.06 7.38 4.08
CA LEU A 122 -13.22 7.80 5.21
C LEU A 122 -12.23 8.91 4.81
N PHE A 123 -12.03 9.11 3.51
CA PHE A 123 -10.98 9.95 2.95
C PHE A 123 -11.53 11.12 2.15
N ASP A 124 -10.81 12.23 2.20
CA ASP A 124 -11.07 13.43 1.38
C ASP A 124 -10.51 13.24 -0.04
N ALA A 125 -9.50 12.34 -0.20
CA ALA A 125 -8.99 11.90 -1.50
C ALA A 125 -8.59 10.43 -1.47
N VAL A 126 -8.84 9.72 -2.59
CA VAL A 126 -8.37 8.35 -2.85
C VAL A 126 -7.56 8.36 -4.14
N ILE A 127 -6.29 7.99 -4.04
CA ILE A 127 -5.34 8.03 -5.16
C ILE A 127 -4.72 6.63 -5.31
N ILE A 128 -4.84 6.07 -6.50
CA ILE A 128 -4.17 4.82 -6.88
C ILE A 128 -2.97 5.19 -7.77
N ASP A 129 -1.77 4.89 -7.30
CA ASP A 129 -0.56 4.91 -8.12
C ASP A 129 -0.57 3.66 -9.00
N VAL A 130 -1.11 3.82 -10.21
CA VAL A 130 -1.35 2.72 -11.14
C VAL A 130 -0.03 2.21 -11.69
N ILE A 131 0.27 0.92 -11.48
CA ILE A 131 1.54 0.31 -11.88
C ILE A 131 1.47 -0.40 -13.24
N ASP A 132 0.29 -0.77 -13.70
CA ASP A 132 0.02 -1.45 -14.97
C ASP A 132 0.01 -0.49 -16.18
N ASP A 133 0.22 0.79 -15.96
CA ASP A 133 0.44 1.78 -17.00
C ASP A 133 1.66 2.66 -16.67
N ALA A 134 2.78 2.31 -17.27
CA ALA A 134 4.06 3.02 -17.06
C ALA A 134 3.98 4.52 -17.40
N LYS A 135 3.03 4.95 -18.24
CA LYS A 135 2.86 6.37 -18.61
C LYS A 135 2.19 7.19 -17.51
N THR A 136 1.36 6.54 -16.69
CA THR A 136 0.62 7.19 -15.59
C THR A 136 1.21 6.94 -14.22
N ARG A 137 2.11 5.95 -14.08
CA ARG A 137 2.81 5.65 -12.82
C ARG A 137 3.66 6.84 -12.39
N LYS A 138 3.36 7.40 -11.23
CA LYS A 138 4.08 8.54 -10.65
C LYS A 138 5.04 8.12 -9.54
N GLY A 139 4.71 7.09 -8.78
CA GLY A 139 5.32 6.71 -7.52
C GLY A 139 4.82 7.56 -6.35
N LYS A 140 4.77 6.96 -5.16
CA LYS A 140 4.22 7.60 -3.94
C LYS A 140 4.91 8.92 -3.63
N LYS A 141 6.23 9.02 -3.81
CA LYS A 141 6.97 10.27 -3.54
C LYS A 141 6.42 11.44 -4.36
N ARG A 142 6.25 11.26 -5.66
CA ARG A 142 5.72 12.31 -6.54
C ARG A 142 4.26 12.66 -6.21
N ILE A 143 3.46 11.67 -5.85
CA ILE A 143 2.07 11.90 -5.43
C ILE A 143 2.05 12.74 -4.14
N PHE A 144 2.93 12.46 -3.19
CA PHE A 144 3.04 13.24 -1.95
C PHE A 144 3.47 14.68 -2.21
N GLU A 145 4.46 14.91 -3.10
CA GLU A 145 4.87 16.24 -3.56
C GLU A 145 3.70 16.99 -4.20
N ASP A 146 2.94 16.34 -5.09
CA ASP A 146 1.79 16.92 -5.76
C ASP A 146 0.70 17.33 -4.74
N LEU A 147 0.39 16.48 -3.75
CA LEU A 147 -0.56 16.79 -2.68
C LEU A 147 -0.09 17.97 -1.81
N MET A 148 1.17 17.96 -1.38
CA MET A 148 1.72 19.08 -0.59
C MET A 148 1.67 20.40 -1.36
N THR A 149 1.99 20.37 -2.65
CA THR A 149 1.95 21.54 -3.52
C THR A 149 0.52 22.05 -3.69
N GLN A 150 -0.42 21.14 -4.02
CA GLN A 150 -1.83 21.47 -4.22
C GLN A 150 -2.47 22.15 -3.01
N HIS A 151 -2.12 21.72 -1.80
CA HIS A 151 -2.70 22.21 -0.56
C HIS A 151 -1.80 23.18 0.19
N THR A 152 -0.64 23.53 -0.33
CA THR A 152 0.34 24.44 0.27
C THR A 152 0.79 23.97 1.66
N TRP A 153 0.96 22.66 1.86
CA TRP A 153 1.47 22.10 3.10
C TRP A 153 2.98 22.05 3.12
N ARG A 154 3.56 22.29 4.29
CA ARG A 154 4.97 22.01 4.55
C ARG A 154 5.14 20.54 4.94
N PRO A 155 6.28 19.91 4.63
CA PRO A 155 6.51 18.49 4.95
C PRO A 155 6.18 18.11 6.39
N GLY A 156 6.65 18.87 7.38
CA GLY A 156 6.39 18.62 8.80
C GLY A 156 4.93 18.86 9.26
N GLU A 157 4.04 19.27 8.34
CA GLU A 157 2.60 19.37 8.57
C GLU A 157 1.81 18.18 8.03
N VAL A 158 2.51 17.22 7.40
CA VAL A 158 1.91 16.02 6.80
C VAL A 158 2.47 14.77 7.45
N LEU A 159 1.57 13.89 7.84
CA LEU A 159 1.89 12.60 8.45
C LEU A 159 1.65 11.49 7.43
N VAL A 160 2.60 10.58 7.26
CA VAL A 160 2.49 9.40 6.40
C VAL A 160 2.38 8.17 7.26
N VAL A 161 1.33 7.37 7.04
CA VAL A 161 1.02 6.17 7.80
C VAL A 161 1.03 4.96 6.88
N GLY A 162 1.83 3.96 7.18
CA GLY A 162 1.90 2.72 6.42
C GLY A 162 2.78 1.68 7.08
N ASP A 163 2.92 0.55 6.44
CA ASP A 163 3.72 -0.57 6.97
C ASP A 163 5.09 -0.71 6.28
N ASN A 164 5.21 -0.22 5.03
CA ASN A 164 6.33 -0.56 4.17
C ASN A 164 7.49 0.47 4.26
N PRO A 165 8.64 0.07 4.86
CA PRO A 165 9.80 0.95 5.02
C PRO A 165 10.47 1.33 3.69
N HIS A 166 10.19 0.61 2.61
CA HIS A 166 10.81 0.82 1.29
C HIS A 166 9.88 1.55 0.31
N SER A 167 8.65 1.83 0.69
CA SER A 167 7.62 2.47 -0.12
C SER A 167 7.22 3.84 0.47
N GLU A 168 6.01 3.95 1.03
CA GLU A 168 5.45 5.22 1.54
C GLU A 168 6.26 5.83 2.66
N LEU A 169 6.78 5.00 3.58
CA LEU A 169 7.56 5.51 4.70
C LEU A 169 8.91 6.07 4.23
N LYS A 170 9.57 5.41 3.26
CA LYS A 170 10.77 5.95 2.61
C LYS A 170 10.47 7.26 1.90
N ALA A 171 9.39 7.30 1.12
CA ALA A 171 8.98 8.49 0.39
C ALA A 171 8.70 9.67 1.34
N GLY A 172 7.96 9.42 2.41
CA GLY A 172 7.68 10.42 3.45
C GLY A 172 8.95 10.95 4.12
N LYS A 173 9.85 10.05 4.52
CA LYS A 173 11.12 10.41 5.15
C LYS A 173 12.01 11.24 4.23
N GLU A 174 12.14 10.86 2.96
CA GLU A 174 12.92 11.62 1.97
C GLU A 174 12.38 13.03 1.73
N LEU A 175 11.08 13.23 1.91
CA LEU A 175 10.40 14.52 1.78
C LEU A 175 10.39 15.33 3.09
N GLY A 176 10.86 14.76 4.20
CA GLY A 176 10.84 15.42 5.52
C GLY A 176 9.46 15.45 6.17
N MET A 177 8.57 14.55 5.77
CA MET A 177 7.24 14.36 6.38
C MET A 177 7.37 13.60 7.70
N VAL A 178 6.35 13.69 8.57
CA VAL A 178 6.28 12.88 9.79
C VAL A 178 5.85 11.47 9.42
N THR A 179 6.63 10.46 9.82
CA THR A 179 6.44 9.07 9.42
C THR A 179 5.94 8.20 10.57
N VAL A 180 4.91 7.39 10.31
CA VAL A 180 4.32 6.47 11.28
C VAL A 180 4.27 5.07 10.69
N GLN A 181 5.05 4.15 11.24
CA GLN A 181 4.97 2.75 10.84
C GLN A 181 3.85 2.04 11.60
N THR A 182 2.92 1.41 10.85
CA THR A 182 1.93 0.50 11.43
C THR A 182 2.54 -0.87 11.67
N LEU A 183 2.47 -1.34 12.91
CA LEU A 183 2.98 -2.64 13.35
C LEU A 183 1.84 -3.67 13.39
N ARG A 184 1.24 -3.91 12.23
CA ARG A 184 0.20 -4.94 12.07
C ARG A 184 0.79 -6.34 12.25
N PRO A 185 -0.02 -7.37 12.50
CA PRO A 185 0.47 -8.74 12.56
C PRO A 185 1.33 -9.07 11.33
N THR A 186 2.50 -9.69 11.55
CA THR A 186 3.54 -9.99 10.56
C THR A 186 4.45 -8.83 10.15
N ILE A 187 4.10 -7.57 10.44
CA ILE A 187 4.95 -6.42 10.14
C ILE A 187 6.00 -6.26 11.25
N ARG A 188 7.27 -6.29 10.84
CA ARG A 188 8.39 -6.05 11.75
C ARG A 188 8.67 -4.55 11.86
N ARG A 189 8.95 -4.10 13.08
CA ARG A 189 9.44 -2.74 13.31
C ARG A 189 10.78 -2.54 12.60
N VAL A 190 10.89 -1.44 11.87
CA VAL A 190 12.12 -0.96 11.26
C VAL A 190 12.46 0.39 11.88
N GLU A 191 13.67 0.50 12.43
CA GLU A 191 14.08 1.73 13.11
C GLU A 191 14.28 2.91 12.15
N GLY A 192 14.07 4.11 12.66
CA GLY A 192 14.35 5.35 11.95
C GLY A 192 13.13 6.06 11.37
N PHE A 193 11.93 5.67 11.77
CA PHE A 193 10.69 6.43 11.58
C PHE A 193 10.32 7.17 12.87
N ASP A 194 9.48 8.21 12.75
CA ASP A 194 9.19 9.10 13.88
C ASP A 194 8.28 8.44 14.92
N HIS A 195 7.29 7.64 14.48
CA HIS A 195 6.34 6.96 15.34
C HIS A 195 6.08 5.53 14.90
N TYR A 196 5.58 4.71 15.85
CA TYR A 196 5.20 3.32 15.67
C TYR A 196 3.87 3.08 16.36
N VAL A 197 2.89 2.51 15.63
CA VAL A 197 1.55 2.27 16.16
C VAL A 197 1.07 0.85 15.83
N HIS A 198 0.36 0.23 16.75
CA HIS A 198 -0.29 -1.08 16.54
C HIS A 198 -1.75 -0.91 16.06
N SER A 199 -2.34 0.25 16.34
CA SER A 199 -3.70 0.61 15.94
C SER A 199 -3.75 2.03 15.41
N LEU A 200 -4.64 2.29 14.44
CA LEU A 200 -4.88 3.64 13.91
C LEU A 200 -5.46 4.60 14.96
N ILE A 201 -6.07 4.08 16.04
CA ILE A 201 -6.56 4.90 17.17
C ILE A 201 -5.41 5.67 17.83
N GLU A 202 -4.19 5.13 17.81
CA GLU A 202 -2.99 5.77 18.35
C GLU A 202 -2.53 7.01 17.56
N LEU A 203 -3.14 7.29 16.40
CA LEU A 203 -2.91 8.51 15.63
C LEU A 203 -3.58 9.74 16.26
N LEU A 204 -4.68 9.57 16.99
CA LEU A 204 -5.44 10.66 17.57
C LEU A 204 -4.57 11.62 18.41
N PRO A 205 -3.75 11.16 19.38
CA PRO A 205 -2.88 12.06 20.14
C PRO A 205 -1.79 12.74 19.29
N LEU A 206 -1.39 12.17 18.15
CA LEU A 206 -0.37 12.76 17.29
C LEU A 206 -0.89 13.99 16.53
N VAL A 207 -2.21 14.11 16.33
CA VAL A 207 -2.83 15.22 15.60
C VAL A 207 -3.57 16.20 16.50
N GLY A 208 -3.52 16.01 17.82
CA GLY A 208 -4.08 16.93 18.79
C GLY A 208 -5.48 16.59 19.32
N GLU A 209 -6.01 15.41 18.99
CA GLU A 209 -7.25 14.87 19.58
C GLU A 209 -6.94 14.06 20.84
N LYS A 210 -7.86 14.10 21.80
CA LYS A 210 -7.80 13.18 22.94
C LYS A 210 -8.34 11.82 22.51
N PRO A 211 -7.78 10.71 23.01
CA PRO A 211 -8.35 9.38 22.78
C PRO A 211 -9.84 9.37 23.17
N LEU A 212 -10.65 8.68 22.36
CA LEU A 212 -12.09 8.46 22.60
C LEU A 212 -12.34 7.67 23.88
#